data_c03c658359ab7e03a3bb33c6b1264c0f
#
_entry.id   c03c658359ab7e03a3bb33c6b1264c0f
#
_cell.length_a   1.000
_cell.length_b   1.000
_cell.length_c   1.000
_cell.angle_alpha   90.00
_cell.angle_beta   90.00
_cell.angle_gamma   90.00
#
_symmetry.space_group_name_H-M   'P 1'
#
loop_
_entity.id
_entity.type
_entity.pdbx_description
1 polymer ?
#
loop_
_entity_poly.entity_id
_entity_poly.type
_entity_poly.pdbx_seq_one_letter_code
_entity_poly.pdbx_strand_id
1 'polypeptide(L)'
;MLFRRKKQEVPELNTVSTADISFMLLIFFLVTTSMNLDKGLKGRIPPKEKKEKQEQTEVNKTSFMSIELLPNNQITLEGKPIGLDSISSVASRFILKHAKKHVIYIHSNPESNYNSYFKLQNALALAYQKARNELCLK
;
A
#
# COMPACT_ATOMS: atom_id res chain seq x y z
N MET A 1 -12.19 79.73 -23.41
CA MET A 1 -12.66 78.41 -23.96
C MET A 1 -12.25 77.32 -23.01
N LEU A 2 -13.20 76.75 -22.27
CA LEU A 2 -12.93 75.67 -21.29
C LEU A 2 -13.15 74.34 -21.99
N PHE A 3 -12.07 73.58 -22.24
CA PHE A 3 -12.16 72.27 -22.78
C PHE A 3 -12.67 71.28 -21.68
N ARG A 4 -13.92 70.90 -21.78
CA ARG A 4 -14.55 69.90 -20.92
C ARG A 4 -14.03 68.54 -21.33
N ARG A 5 -13.12 67.91 -20.53
CA ARG A 5 -12.62 66.54 -20.72
C ARG A 5 -13.79 65.57 -20.61
N LYS A 6 -14.05 64.85 -21.69
CA LYS A 6 -15.02 63.75 -21.75
C LYS A 6 -14.53 62.67 -20.80
N LYS A 7 -15.29 62.35 -19.76
CA LYS A 7 -15.02 61.25 -18.85
C LYS A 7 -15.15 59.95 -19.63
N GLN A 8 -14.07 59.24 -19.84
CA GLN A 8 -14.14 57.91 -20.47
C GLN A 8 -14.80 56.97 -19.46
N GLU A 9 -15.95 56.42 -19.78
CA GLU A 9 -16.57 55.35 -19.03
C GLU A 9 -15.75 54.11 -19.24
N VAL A 10 -15.21 53.59 -18.16
CA VAL A 10 -14.48 52.30 -18.13
C VAL A 10 -15.54 51.23 -18.39
N PRO A 11 -15.36 50.35 -19.40
CA PRO A 11 -16.32 49.28 -19.63
C PRO A 11 -16.42 48.40 -18.38
N GLU A 12 -17.62 48.26 -17.85
CA GLU A 12 -17.90 47.35 -16.73
C GLU A 12 -17.59 45.93 -17.20
N LEU A 13 -16.59 45.34 -16.58
CA LEU A 13 -16.28 43.93 -16.76
C LEU A 13 -17.49 43.11 -16.31
N ASN A 14 -18.02 42.28 -17.20
CA ASN A 14 -19.15 41.41 -16.91
C ASN A 14 -18.68 40.29 -15.93
N THR A 15 -18.75 40.58 -14.63
CA THR A 15 -18.29 39.69 -13.54
C THR A 15 -19.09 38.39 -13.49
N VAL A 16 -20.29 38.34 -14.05
CA VAL A 16 -21.11 37.13 -14.08
C VAL A 16 -20.47 36.06 -14.97
N SER A 17 -19.91 36.43 -16.12
CA SER A 17 -19.23 35.48 -17.02
C SER A 17 -17.93 34.95 -16.45
N THR A 18 -17.18 35.79 -15.72
CA THR A 18 -15.92 35.35 -15.08
C THR A 18 -16.20 34.46 -13.89
N ALA A 19 -17.27 34.68 -13.15
CA ALA A 19 -17.69 33.83 -12.05
C ALA A 19 -18.08 32.42 -12.55
N ASP A 20 -18.79 32.33 -13.67
CA ASP A 20 -19.20 31.04 -14.25
C ASP A 20 -17.97 30.22 -14.72
N ILE A 21 -17.02 30.86 -15.40
CA ILE A 21 -15.77 30.22 -15.82
C ILE A 21 -14.97 29.71 -14.59
N SER A 22 -14.90 30.53 -13.53
CA SER A 22 -14.20 30.16 -12.31
C SER A 22 -14.89 28.98 -11.61
N PHE A 23 -16.21 28.93 -11.61
CA PHE A 23 -16.99 27.84 -11.05
C PHE A 23 -16.81 26.55 -11.85
N MET A 24 -16.84 26.62 -13.18
CA MET A 24 -16.57 25.49 -14.05
C MET A 24 -15.16 24.91 -13.88
N LEU A 25 -14.15 25.79 -13.76
CA LEU A 25 -12.78 25.37 -13.47
C LEU A 25 -12.68 24.68 -12.09
N LEU A 26 -13.38 25.22 -11.09
CA LEU A 26 -13.39 24.63 -9.75
C LEU A 26 -14.00 23.23 -9.76
N ILE A 27 -15.14 23.03 -10.43
CA ILE A 27 -15.76 21.70 -10.59
C ILE A 27 -14.83 20.77 -11.37
N PHE A 28 -14.22 21.26 -12.44
CA PHE A 28 -13.27 20.47 -13.24
C PHE A 28 -12.10 19.98 -12.40
N PHE A 29 -11.48 20.85 -11.61
CA PHE A 29 -10.40 20.45 -10.69
C PHE A 29 -10.89 19.50 -9.61
N LEU A 30 -12.08 19.69 -9.08
CA LEU A 30 -12.65 18.82 -8.06
C LEU A 30 -12.90 17.41 -8.59
N VAL A 31 -13.38 17.27 -9.82
CA VAL A 31 -13.59 15.98 -10.48
C VAL A 31 -12.27 15.33 -10.88
N THR A 32 -11.32 16.12 -11.42
CA THR A 32 -9.99 15.58 -11.80
C THR A 32 -9.10 15.25 -10.61
N THR A 33 -9.28 15.93 -9.47
CA THR A 33 -8.55 15.67 -8.23
C THR A 33 -9.02 14.40 -7.52
N SER A 34 -10.19 13.84 -7.89
CA SER A 34 -10.62 12.51 -7.46
C SER A 34 -9.75 11.43 -8.12
N MET A 35 -8.43 11.63 -8.07
CA MET A 35 -7.47 10.66 -8.55
C MET A 35 -7.42 9.47 -7.60
N ASN A 36 -7.48 8.30 -8.20
CA ASN A 36 -7.30 6.98 -7.64
C ASN A 36 -6.46 7.02 -6.35
N LEU A 37 -7.12 6.82 -5.24
CA LEU A 37 -6.41 6.36 -4.05
C LEU A 37 -5.73 5.05 -4.46
N ASP A 38 -4.44 5.12 -4.70
CA ASP A 38 -3.62 3.95 -4.95
C ASP A 38 -3.87 2.95 -3.83
N LYS A 39 -4.66 1.93 -4.14
CA LYS A 39 -4.91 0.80 -3.26
C LYS A 39 -3.65 -0.07 -3.26
N GLY A 40 -2.57 0.46 -2.72
CA GLY A 40 -1.31 -0.25 -2.57
C GLY A 40 -1.08 -0.70 -1.13
N LEU A 41 -0.40 -1.81 -0.96
CA LEU A 41 0.12 -2.21 0.34
C LEU A 41 1.27 -1.27 0.71
N LYS A 42 1.12 -0.51 1.78
CA LYS A 42 2.20 0.31 2.33
C LYS A 42 3.23 -0.62 3.00
N GLY A 43 4.21 -1.07 2.25
CA GLY A 43 5.37 -1.78 2.77
C GLY A 43 6.52 -0.81 3.06
N ARG A 44 7.09 -0.87 4.26
CA ARG A 44 8.32 -0.16 4.59
C ARG A 44 9.48 -1.09 4.26
N ILE A 45 10.22 -0.79 3.20
CA ILE A 45 11.44 -1.53 2.87
C ILE A 45 12.51 -1.11 3.88
N PRO A 46 13.07 -2.04 4.66
CA PRO A 46 14.18 -1.71 5.55
C PRO A 46 15.36 -1.18 4.74
N PRO A 47 16.11 -0.18 5.25
CA PRO A 47 17.30 0.31 4.59
C PRO A 47 18.29 -0.84 4.42
N LYS A 48 19.02 -0.87 3.28
CA LYS A 48 20.10 -1.82 3.06
C LYS A 48 21.14 -1.65 4.17
N GLU A 49 21.13 -2.53 5.14
CA GLU A 49 22.15 -2.55 6.17
C GLU A 49 23.50 -2.88 5.51
N LYS A 50 24.46 -1.95 5.66
CA LYS A 50 25.85 -2.25 5.46
C LYS A 50 26.19 -3.40 6.41
N LYS A 51 26.86 -4.44 5.91
CA LYS A 51 27.27 -5.64 6.66
C LYS A 51 28.17 -5.24 7.85
N GLU A 52 27.56 -4.75 8.90
CA GLU A 52 28.21 -4.60 10.18
C GLU A 52 27.49 -5.53 11.17
N LYS A 53 28.24 -6.58 11.54
CA LYS A 53 27.98 -7.51 12.65
C LYS A 53 26.50 -7.84 12.86
N GLN A 54 26.08 -8.93 12.25
CA GLN A 54 24.93 -9.68 12.72
C GLN A 54 25.19 -10.05 14.21
N GLU A 55 24.65 -9.27 15.12
CA GLU A 55 24.29 -9.81 16.42
C GLU A 55 23.27 -10.92 16.11
N GLN A 56 23.71 -12.15 16.30
CA GLN A 56 22.86 -13.32 16.21
C GLN A 56 21.83 -13.21 17.33
N THR A 57 20.74 -12.47 17.04
CA THR A 57 19.55 -12.59 17.85
C THR A 57 19.10 -14.03 17.66
N GLU A 58 19.23 -14.85 18.70
CA GLU A 58 18.73 -16.22 18.72
C GLU A 58 17.22 -16.19 18.50
N VAL A 59 16.82 -16.21 17.23
CA VAL A 59 15.41 -16.36 16.86
C VAL A 59 15.07 -17.81 17.12
N ASN A 60 14.28 -18.06 18.15
CA ASN A 60 13.75 -19.38 18.44
C ASN A 60 13.11 -19.94 17.17
N LYS A 61 13.65 -21.06 16.67
CA LYS A 61 13.18 -21.72 15.42
C LYS A 61 11.67 -21.96 15.39
N THR A 62 11.04 -22.00 16.53
CA THR A 62 9.58 -22.20 16.69
C THR A 62 8.75 -20.96 16.31
N SER A 63 9.34 -19.77 16.30
CA SER A 63 8.66 -18.49 16.01
C SER A 63 8.96 -17.95 14.61
N PHE A 64 9.55 -18.79 13.75
CA PHE A 64 9.98 -18.43 12.39
C PHE A 64 9.18 -19.21 11.36
N MET A 65 8.66 -18.51 10.35
CA MET A 65 7.98 -19.10 9.19
C MET A 65 8.66 -18.62 7.91
N SER A 66 9.18 -19.53 7.11
CA SER A 66 9.79 -19.22 5.81
C SER A 66 8.84 -19.53 4.68
N ILE A 67 8.58 -18.53 3.84
CA ILE A 67 7.79 -18.64 2.61
C ILE A 67 8.70 -18.30 1.44
N GLU A 68 8.76 -19.18 0.46
CA GLU A 68 9.58 -19.00 -0.73
C GLU A 68 8.69 -18.95 -1.97
N LEU A 69 8.95 -17.99 -2.83
CA LEU A 69 8.34 -17.85 -4.14
C LEU A 69 9.33 -18.29 -5.21
N LEU A 70 9.06 -19.41 -5.86
CA LEU A 70 9.91 -19.98 -6.91
C LEU A 70 9.73 -19.27 -8.26
N PRO A 71 10.66 -19.42 -9.21
CA PRO A 71 10.57 -18.83 -10.55
C PRO A 71 9.31 -19.25 -11.32
N ASN A 72 8.81 -20.46 -11.08
CA ASN A 72 7.58 -21.00 -11.67
C ASN A 72 6.29 -20.47 -11.02
N ASN A 73 6.40 -19.44 -10.17
CA ASN A 73 5.31 -18.84 -9.39
C ASN A 73 4.64 -19.79 -8.38
N GLN A 74 5.25 -20.91 -8.08
CA GLN A 74 4.83 -21.78 -6.98
C GLN A 74 5.31 -21.20 -5.66
N ILE A 75 4.44 -21.31 -4.66
CA ILE A 75 4.74 -20.85 -3.31
C ILE A 75 5.03 -22.08 -2.46
N THR A 76 6.13 -22.05 -1.75
CA THR A 76 6.50 -23.09 -0.80
C THR A 76 6.56 -22.52 0.61
N LEU A 77 6.06 -23.30 1.56
CA LEU A 77 6.13 -23.04 2.99
C LEU A 77 7.05 -24.09 3.60
N GLU A 78 8.19 -23.66 4.12
CA GLU A 78 9.20 -24.60 4.69
C GLU A 78 9.56 -25.76 3.74
N GLY A 79 9.67 -25.47 2.44
CA GLY A 79 9.98 -26.44 1.40
C GLY A 79 8.78 -27.27 0.89
N LYS A 80 7.58 -27.09 1.44
CA LYS A 80 6.36 -27.77 0.98
C LYS A 80 5.53 -26.86 0.09
N PRO A 81 5.08 -27.29 -1.08
CA PRO A 81 4.22 -26.48 -1.96
C PRO A 81 2.89 -26.20 -1.25
N ILE A 82 2.45 -24.95 -1.26
CA ILE A 82 1.19 -24.51 -0.66
C ILE A 82 0.40 -23.65 -1.64
N GLY A 83 -0.93 -23.82 -1.65
CA GLY A 83 -1.82 -22.98 -2.43
C GLY A 83 -2.00 -21.59 -1.79
N LEU A 84 -2.18 -20.59 -2.63
CA LEU A 84 -2.33 -19.20 -2.22
C LEU A 84 -3.47 -19.01 -1.19
N ASP A 85 -4.59 -19.70 -1.38
CA ASP A 85 -5.78 -19.61 -0.52
C ASP A 85 -5.51 -20.17 0.89
N SER A 86 -4.64 -21.18 0.98
CA SER A 86 -4.28 -21.82 2.24
C SER A 86 -3.31 -20.98 3.07
N ILE A 87 -2.51 -20.12 2.43
CA ILE A 87 -1.52 -19.27 3.11
C ILE A 87 -2.18 -18.38 4.15
N SER A 88 -3.29 -17.72 3.81
CA SER A 88 -4.00 -16.83 4.73
C SER A 88 -4.43 -17.56 6.01
N SER A 89 -4.90 -18.80 5.91
CA SER A 89 -5.37 -19.61 7.04
C SER A 89 -4.20 -20.16 7.88
N VAL A 90 -3.13 -20.58 7.23
CA VAL A 90 -1.95 -21.11 7.91
C VAL A 90 -1.21 -19.99 8.62
N ALA A 91 -1.01 -18.84 7.96
CA ALA A 91 -0.35 -17.68 8.53
C ALA A 91 -1.15 -17.09 9.71
N SER A 92 -2.48 -16.98 9.62
CA SER A 92 -3.29 -16.49 10.73
C SER A 92 -3.17 -17.37 11.97
N ARG A 93 -3.22 -18.71 11.80
CA ARG A 93 -3.00 -19.66 12.92
C ARG A 93 -1.60 -19.53 13.52
N PHE A 94 -0.58 -19.36 12.69
CA PHE A 94 0.78 -19.18 13.16
C PHE A 94 0.93 -17.87 13.96
N ILE A 95 0.36 -16.77 13.48
CA ILE A 95 0.37 -15.48 14.17
C ILE A 95 -0.35 -15.57 15.52
N LEU A 96 -1.51 -16.21 15.57
CA LEU A 96 -2.28 -16.40 16.81
C LEU A 96 -1.51 -17.26 17.84
N LYS A 97 -0.81 -18.29 17.38
CA LYS A 97 0.00 -19.17 18.25
C LYS A 97 1.20 -18.47 18.87
N HIS A 98 1.88 -17.61 18.09
CA HIS A 98 3.14 -16.96 18.51
C HIS A 98 2.97 -15.49 18.91
N ALA A 99 1.76 -14.94 18.79
CA ALA A 99 1.36 -13.58 19.18
C ALA A 99 2.44 -12.50 18.90
N LYS A 100 3.18 -12.08 19.94
CA LYS A 100 4.11 -10.93 19.84
C LYS A 100 5.52 -11.28 19.33
N LYS A 101 5.87 -12.55 19.21
CA LYS A 101 7.24 -13.00 18.87
C LYS A 101 7.25 -13.93 17.66
N HIS A 102 6.77 -13.45 16.52
CA HIS A 102 6.85 -14.22 15.28
C HIS A 102 7.54 -13.42 14.18
N VAL A 103 8.24 -14.13 13.32
CA VAL A 103 8.89 -13.59 12.13
C VAL A 103 8.44 -14.40 10.93
N ILE A 104 7.90 -13.72 9.92
CA ILE A 104 7.56 -14.31 8.63
C ILE A 104 8.59 -13.80 7.62
N TYR A 105 9.39 -14.71 7.09
CA TYR A 105 10.39 -14.41 6.10
C TYR A 105 9.86 -14.78 4.72
N ILE A 106 9.93 -13.84 3.79
CA ILE A 106 9.51 -14.04 2.40
C ILE A 106 10.75 -13.95 1.54
N HIS A 107 11.09 -15.05 0.90
CA HIS A 107 12.13 -15.09 -0.12
C HIS A 107 11.48 -15.19 -1.50
N SER A 108 11.64 -14.16 -2.32
CA SER A 108 11.17 -14.16 -3.70
C SER A 108 12.33 -14.27 -4.66
N ASN A 109 12.22 -15.17 -5.64
CA ASN A 109 13.20 -15.25 -6.72
C ASN A 109 13.01 -14.04 -7.65
N PRO A 110 14.07 -13.37 -8.11
CA PRO A 110 13.99 -12.26 -9.06
C PRO A 110 13.27 -12.59 -10.37
N GLU A 111 13.28 -13.86 -10.77
CA GLU A 111 12.61 -14.34 -11.99
C GLU A 111 11.12 -14.60 -11.79
N SER A 112 10.61 -14.52 -10.55
CA SER A 112 9.21 -14.72 -10.26
C SER A 112 8.36 -13.53 -10.72
N ASN A 113 7.10 -13.81 -11.08
CA ASN A 113 6.18 -12.76 -11.51
C ASN A 113 5.80 -11.85 -10.33
N TYR A 114 5.94 -10.54 -10.51
CA TYR A 114 5.55 -9.54 -9.53
C TYR A 114 4.10 -9.68 -9.04
N ASN A 115 3.18 -10.08 -9.94
CA ASN A 115 1.79 -10.29 -9.56
C ASN A 115 1.63 -11.43 -8.53
N SER A 116 2.44 -12.49 -8.64
CA SER A 116 2.44 -13.60 -7.67
C SER A 116 2.96 -13.16 -6.31
N TYR A 117 4.01 -12.35 -6.30
CA TYR A 117 4.53 -11.71 -5.10
C TYR A 117 3.50 -10.79 -4.43
N PHE A 118 2.81 -9.96 -5.23
CA PHE A 118 1.78 -9.07 -4.74
C PHE A 118 0.59 -9.84 -4.14
N LYS A 119 0.14 -10.92 -4.79
CA LYS A 119 -0.92 -11.79 -4.26
C LYS A 119 -0.52 -12.44 -2.94
N LEU A 120 0.73 -12.89 -2.82
CA LEU A 120 1.28 -13.44 -1.58
C LEU A 120 1.26 -12.40 -0.46
N GLN A 121 1.72 -11.18 -0.71
CA GLN A 121 1.69 -10.09 0.29
C GLN A 121 0.27 -9.76 0.72
N ASN A 122 -0.67 -9.72 -0.22
CA ASN A 122 -2.08 -9.46 0.09
C ASN A 122 -2.69 -10.58 0.96
N ALA A 123 -2.37 -11.84 0.66
CA ALA A 123 -2.81 -12.99 1.47
C ALA A 123 -2.27 -12.92 2.91
N LEU A 124 -1.03 -12.48 3.09
CA LEU A 124 -0.44 -12.26 4.42
C LEU A 124 -1.07 -11.08 5.15
N ALA A 125 -1.32 -9.97 4.46
CA ALA A 125 -2.02 -8.83 5.04
C ALA A 125 -3.41 -9.22 5.57
N LEU A 126 -4.15 -10.02 4.81
CA LEU A 126 -5.43 -10.59 5.24
C LEU A 126 -5.29 -11.53 6.43
N ALA A 127 -4.21 -12.33 6.50
CA ALA A 127 -3.93 -13.19 7.65
C ALA A 127 -3.71 -12.37 8.92
N TYR A 128 -2.93 -11.30 8.85
CA TYR A 128 -2.72 -10.37 9.97
C TYR A 128 -4.02 -9.67 10.40
N GLN A 129 -4.84 -9.27 9.44
CA GLN A 129 -6.14 -8.65 9.74
C GLN A 129 -7.07 -9.63 10.46
N LYS A 130 -7.16 -10.87 10.00
CA LYS A 130 -7.94 -11.94 10.66
C LYS A 130 -7.44 -12.21 12.07
N ALA A 131 -6.13 -12.43 12.23
CA ALA A 131 -5.53 -12.68 13.54
C ALA A 131 -5.77 -11.52 14.52
N ARG A 132 -5.65 -10.27 14.05
CA ARG A 132 -5.94 -9.09 14.88
C ARG A 132 -7.41 -9.04 15.32
N ASN A 133 -8.33 -9.30 14.41
CA ASN A 133 -9.76 -9.29 14.71
C ASN A 133 -10.10 -10.36 15.75
N GLU A 134 -9.53 -11.56 15.66
CA GLU A 134 -9.72 -12.62 16.65
C GLU A 134 -9.13 -12.27 18.04
N LEU A 135 -8.00 -11.54 18.04
CA LEU A 135 -7.40 -11.08 19.30
C LEU A 135 -8.18 -9.92 19.96
N CYS A 136 -8.85 -9.10 19.16
CA CYS A 136 -9.68 -8.00 19.68
C CYS A 136 -11.05 -8.47 20.19
N LEU A 137 -11.50 -9.66 19.80
CA LEU A 137 -12.78 -10.25 20.24
C LEU A 137 -12.66 -11.10 21.52
N LYS A 138 -11.44 -11.28 22.03
CA LYS A 138 -11.14 -11.92 23.32
C LYS A 138 -10.80 -10.87 24.37
#